data_a02b8c096badb1aeaf6b33c7017e31da
#
_entry.id   a02b8c096badb1aeaf6b33c7017e31da
#
_cell.length_a   1.000
_cell.length_b   1.000
_cell.length_c   1.000
_cell.angle_alpha   90.00
_cell.angle_beta   90.00
_cell.angle_gamma   90.00
#
_symmetry.space_group_name_H-M   'P 1'
#
loop_
_entity.id
_entity.type
_entity.pdbx_description
1 polymer ?
#
loop_
_entity_poly.entity_id
_entity_poly.type
_entity_poly.pdbx_seq_one_letter_code
_entity_poly.pdbx_strand_id
1 'polypeptide(L)'
;MTKPFDEGLSIEHERFEFLVNTPESKALRHVFFAEREAAKIPDVSEDTAVREIKRAAIVGAGTMGGGIAMALVNAGIPVTLIDTSREALERGFKAIEKNYAATVSKGRLTQRQMDTRINLIKPSIALDDAAEVDIVIEAVFERMDIEQDIFRTLDAIARRGAILATNTSTLDIDTIAAVTKRPQDVIGTHFFSPANVMRLLEVVRCAKTSQDVLATVMKLGKTIGKVPIVSGVCDGFIGNRMLEKYLQQARFLLDDGATPVQVDNALEGWALKMGPFAMVDMAGNDIFWEIRKRQYRERPDRVYSRLGDRICEQGGQKTGRGWYRYEAGNRKPIPDPEVEALIAEYRKEIGVSARAISDQEIVERGVYALVNEAAFILEEASRCAPRISMWCTSPATASRLGVGGRCSTRAVWACSRWSRRSIVSKMATRVISGSSRRSSIGWRARVRRSPTTTRRN
;
A
#
# COMPACT_ATOMS: atom_id res chain seq x y z
N MET A 1 -4.59 43.26 4.21
CA MET A 1 -5.75 43.60 3.36
C MET A 1 -5.80 45.15 3.32
N THR A 2 -5.43 45.71 2.21
CA THR A 2 -5.26 47.17 2.05
C THR A 2 -6.14 47.74 0.93
N LYS A 3 -7.05 46.88 0.35
CA LYS A 3 -7.92 47.28 -0.76
C LYS A 3 -9.38 47.34 -0.32
N PRO A 4 -10.22 48.21 -0.93
CA PRO A 4 -11.68 48.19 -0.73
C PRO A 4 -12.27 46.82 -1.02
N PHE A 5 -13.40 46.50 -0.38
CA PHE A 5 -14.04 45.17 -0.46
C PHE A 5 -14.34 44.75 -1.91
N ASP A 6 -14.95 45.63 -2.71
CA ASP A 6 -15.33 45.32 -4.09
C ASP A 6 -14.11 45.08 -5.00
N GLU A 7 -13.04 45.83 -4.80
CA GLU A 7 -11.77 45.62 -5.51
C GLU A 7 -11.13 44.27 -5.08
N GLY A 8 -11.20 43.98 -3.77
CA GLY A 8 -10.76 42.69 -3.22
C GLY A 8 -11.51 41.50 -3.81
N LEU A 9 -12.83 41.63 -3.93
CA LEU A 9 -13.69 40.59 -4.52
C LEU A 9 -13.38 40.37 -6.01
N SER A 10 -13.15 41.42 -6.77
CA SER A 10 -12.77 41.33 -8.18
C SER A 10 -11.44 40.61 -8.37
N ILE A 11 -10.45 40.91 -7.52
CA ILE A 11 -9.15 40.21 -7.53
C ILE A 11 -9.29 38.75 -7.14
N GLU A 12 -10.13 38.43 -6.13
CA GLU A 12 -10.41 37.04 -5.73
C GLU A 12 -11.02 36.29 -6.89
N HIS A 13 -11.99 36.85 -7.59
CA HIS A 13 -12.64 36.23 -8.74
C HIS A 13 -11.65 35.93 -9.88
N GLU A 14 -10.83 36.93 -10.25
CA GLU A 14 -9.78 36.75 -11.27
C GLU A 14 -8.81 35.59 -10.88
N ARG A 15 -8.38 35.58 -9.61
CA ARG A 15 -7.49 34.52 -9.12
C ARG A 15 -8.16 33.17 -9.08
N PHE A 16 -9.43 33.10 -8.70
CA PHE A 16 -10.21 31.88 -8.72
C PHE A 16 -10.33 31.31 -10.14
N GLU A 17 -10.70 32.13 -11.13
CA GLU A 17 -10.80 31.69 -12.53
C GLU A 17 -9.45 31.21 -13.07
N PHE A 18 -8.38 31.89 -12.76
CA PHE A 18 -7.04 31.43 -13.11
C PHE A 18 -6.72 30.07 -12.49
N LEU A 19 -6.87 29.95 -11.16
CA LEU A 19 -6.50 28.75 -10.41
C LEU A 19 -7.39 27.54 -10.76
N VAL A 20 -8.69 27.74 -10.98
CA VAL A 20 -9.62 26.62 -11.29
C VAL A 20 -9.29 25.94 -12.60
N ASN A 21 -8.67 26.66 -13.53
CA ASN A 21 -8.28 26.16 -14.84
C ASN A 21 -6.88 25.53 -14.88
N THR A 22 -6.11 25.64 -13.78
CA THR A 22 -4.78 25.03 -13.71
C THR A 22 -4.84 23.50 -13.72
N PRO A 23 -3.79 22.86 -14.19
CA PRO A 23 -3.65 21.40 -14.12
C PRO A 23 -3.69 20.84 -12.70
N GLU A 24 -3.09 21.55 -11.74
CA GLU A 24 -3.08 21.19 -10.33
C GLU A 24 -4.50 21.17 -9.76
N SER A 25 -5.31 22.17 -10.07
CA SER A 25 -6.71 22.22 -9.67
C SER A 25 -7.51 21.06 -10.28
N LYS A 26 -7.31 20.75 -11.56
CA LYS A 26 -7.96 19.60 -12.22
C LYS A 26 -7.56 18.29 -11.55
N ALA A 27 -6.29 18.13 -11.19
CA ALA A 27 -5.78 16.97 -10.49
C ALA A 27 -6.40 16.82 -9.09
N LEU A 28 -6.45 17.92 -8.31
CA LEU A 28 -7.04 17.91 -6.97
C LEU A 28 -8.54 17.57 -6.99
N ARG A 29 -9.28 18.14 -7.95
CA ARG A 29 -10.71 17.78 -8.14
C ARG A 29 -10.89 16.32 -8.51
N HIS A 30 -10.04 15.79 -9.42
CA HIS A 30 -10.09 14.37 -9.76
C HIS A 30 -9.88 13.49 -8.52
N VAL A 31 -8.87 13.77 -7.71
CA VAL A 31 -8.60 13.06 -6.45
C VAL A 31 -9.78 13.13 -5.49
N PHE A 32 -10.37 14.31 -5.34
CA PHE A 32 -11.52 14.51 -4.46
C PHE A 32 -12.73 13.65 -4.84
N PHE A 33 -13.04 13.54 -6.13
CA PHE A 33 -14.11 12.68 -6.60
C PHE A 33 -13.73 11.20 -6.57
N ALA A 34 -12.48 10.87 -6.89
CA ALA A 34 -11.99 9.50 -6.85
C ALA A 34 -12.05 8.91 -5.43
N GLU A 35 -11.68 9.67 -4.38
CA GLU A 35 -11.81 9.23 -2.98
C GLU A 35 -13.27 8.94 -2.59
N ARG A 36 -14.22 9.74 -3.08
CA ARG A 36 -15.64 9.52 -2.81
C ARG A 36 -16.16 8.28 -3.53
N GLU A 37 -15.76 8.10 -4.78
CA GLU A 37 -16.18 6.94 -5.57
C GLU A 37 -15.58 5.64 -5.01
N ALA A 38 -14.32 5.64 -4.62
CA ALA A 38 -13.66 4.48 -4.01
C ALA A 38 -14.29 4.04 -2.67
N ALA A 39 -14.90 4.97 -1.97
CA ALA A 39 -15.58 4.69 -0.71
C ALA A 39 -16.98 4.07 -0.87
N LYS A 40 -17.49 3.95 -2.09
CA LYS A 40 -18.77 3.28 -2.38
C LYS A 40 -18.53 1.77 -2.50
N ILE A 41 -19.47 1.00 -1.99
CA ILE A 41 -19.48 -0.46 -2.09
C ILE A 41 -20.58 -0.84 -3.07
N PRO A 42 -20.27 -1.30 -4.29
CA PRO A 42 -21.23 -1.37 -5.40
C PRO A 42 -22.42 -2.30 -5.17
N ASP A 43 -22.19 -3.39 -4.43
CA ASP A 43 -23.15 -4.47 -4.18
C ASP A 43 -23.71 -4.47 -2.75
N VAL A 44 -23.51 -3.36 -2.02
CA VAL A 44 -24.02 -3.17 -0.65
C VAL A 44 -24.90 -1.93 -0.64
N SER A 45 -26.14 -2.08 -0.19
CA SER A 45 -27.07 -0.96 -0.04
C SER A 45 -26.55 0.07 0.95
N GLU A 46 -26.82 1.36 0.70
CA GLU A 46 -26.53 2.45 1.64
C GLU A 46 -27.31 2.28 2.97
N ASP A 47 -28.44 1.57 2.93
CA ASP A 47 -29.29 1.25 4.11
C ASP A 47 -28.79 0.01 4.87
N THR A 48 -27.67 -0.62 4.45
CA THR A 48 -27.13 -1.78 5.16
C THR A 48 -26.80 -1.43 6.60
N ALA A 49 -27.33 -2.21 7.54
CA ALA A 49 -27.07 -2.02 8.96
C ALA A 49 -25.58 -2.01 9.26
N VAL A 50 -25.14 -1.08 10.08
CA VAL A 50 -23.74 -0.91 10.48
C VAL A 50 -23.63 -1.23 11.97
N ARG A 51 -22.70 -2.11 12.34
CA ARG A 51 -22.42 -2.42 13.75
C ARG A 51 -21.74 -1.21 14.41
N GLU A 52 -22.12 -0.90 15.63
CA GLU A 52 -21.45 0.15 16.41
C GLU A 52 -20.10 -0.36 16.95
N ILE A 53 -19.03 0.38 16.71
CA ILE A 53 -17.68 0.06 17.22
C ILE A 53 -17.32 1.06 18.31
N LYS A 54 -17.48 0.63 19.56
CA LYS A 54 -17.17 1.40 20.78
C LYS A 54 -15.79 1.06 21.36
N ARG A 55 -15.36 -0.18 21.21
CA ARG A 55 -14.11 -0.71 21.78
C ARG A 55 -13.45 -1.64 20.77
N ALA A 56 -12.11 -1.56 20.69
CA ALA A 56 -11.31 -2.44 19.84
C ALA A 56 -10.24 -3.16 20.62
N ALA A 57 -9.82 -4.33 20.15
CA ALA A 57 -8.58 -4.96 20.58
C ALA A 57 -7.62 -5.05 19.39
N ILE A 58 -6.32 -4.85 19.67
CA ILE A 58 -5.24 -5.06 18.72
C ILE A 58 -4.35 -6.16 19.25
N VAL A 59 -4.15 -7.20 18.47
CA VAL A 59 -3.26 -8.32 18.80
C VAL A 59 -1.94 -8.11 18.06
N GLY A 60 -0.88 -7.86 18.82
CA GLY A 60 0.44 -7.47 18.36
C GLY A 60 0.75 -6.00 18.65
N ALA A 61 1.76 -5.74 19.50
CA ALA A 61 2.20 -4.39 19.88
C ALA A 61 3.40 -3.89 19.05
N GLY A 62 3.65 -4.49 17.89
CA GLY A 62 4.69 -4.09 16.94
C GLY A 62 4.40 -2.76 16.26
N THR A 63 5.20 -2.43 15.24
CA THR A 63 5.08 -1.18 14.46
C THR A 63 3.68 -0.99 13.87
N MET A 64 3.08 -2.05 13.31
CA MET A 64 1.74 -1.96 12.71
C MET A 64 0.67 -1.86 13.80
N GLY A 65 0.64 -2.77 14.78
CA GLY A 65 -0.38 -2.75 15.83
C GLY A 65 -0.36 -1.47 16.64
N GLY A 66 0.83 -0.97 17.02
CA GLY A 66 0.96 0.34 17.69
C GLY A 66 0.41 1.49 16.83
N GLY A 67 0.69 1.51 15.54
CA GLY A 67 0.17 2.52 14.61
C GLY A 67 -1.34 2.44 14.40
N ILE A 68 -1.91 1.22 14.36
CA ILE A 68 -3.37 0.98 14.26
C ILE A 68 -4.05 1.44 15.56
N ALA A 69 -3.48 1.08 16.73
CA ALA A 69 -3.97 1.56 18.03
C ALA A 69 -4.01 3.09 18.09
N MET A 70 -2.94 3.77 17.65
CA MET A 70 -2.93 5.23 17.55
C MET A 70 -4.04 5.77 16.63
N ALA A 71 -4.31 5.14 15.49
CA ALA A 71 -5.37 5.58 14.59
C ALA A 71 -6.76 5.49 15.25
N LEU A 72 -7.03 4.43 15.99
CA LEU A 72 -8.29 4.21 16.72
C LEU A 72 -8.46 5.22 17.86
N VAL A 73 -7.46 5.38 18.74
CA VAL A 73 -7.58 6.30 19.87
C VAL A 73 -7.57 7.78 19.44
N ASN A 74 -7.00 8.10 18.29
CA ASN A 74 -7.15 9.44 17.68
C ASN A 74 -8.59 9.77 17.33
N ALA A 75 -9.41 8.76 17.06
CA ALA A 75 -10.85 8.88 16.83
C ALA A 75 -11.69 8.69 18.12
N GLY A 76 -11.04 8.57 19.28
CA GLY A 76 -11.70 8.40 20.57
C GLY A 76 -12.17 6.97 20.90
N ILE A 77 -11.73 5.96 20.12
CA ILE A 77 -12.10 4.55 20.33
C ILE A 77 -11.07 3.92 21.30
N PRO A 78 -11.46 3.47 22.49
CA PRO A 78 -10.60 2.76 23.41
C PRO A 78 -10.06 1.46 22.83
N VAL A 79 -8.80 1.16 23.10
CA VAL A 79 -8.09 0.01 22.55
C VAL A 79 -7.50 -0.84 23.67
N THR A 80 -7.74 -2.15 23.65
CA THR A 80 -6.93 -3.13 24.38
C THR A 80 -5.78 -3.56 23.46
N LEU A 81 -4.54 -3.21 23.81
CA LEU A 81 -3.34 -3.59 23.06
C LEU A 81 -2.75 -4.85 23.67
N ILE A 82 -2.78 -5.96 22.94
CA ILE A 82 -2.42 -7.29 23.41
C ILE A 82 -1.13 -7.75 22.73
N ASP A 83 -0.20 -8.31 23.51
CA ASP A 83 0.98 -8.99 22.98
C ASP A 83 1.36 -10.17 23.90
N THR A 84 2.22 -11.05 23.41
CA THR A 84 2.60 -12.29 24.12
C THR A 84 3.51 -12.04 25.33
N SER A 85 4.19 -10.89 25.40
CA SER A 85 5.07 -10.56 26.51
C SER A 85 4.97 -9.10 26.96
N ARG A 86 5.28 -8.87 28.24
CA ARG A 86 5.34 -7.51 28.82
C ARG A 86 6.39 -6.65 28.14
N GLU A 87 7.52 -7.23 27.80
CA GLU A 87 8.64 -6.55 27.12
C GLU A 87 8.24 -6.07 25.72
N ALA A 88 7.45 -6.87 24.99
CA ALA A 88 6.92 -6.47 23.69
C ALA A 88 5.93 -5.30 23.83
N LEU A 89 5.02 -5.37 24.78
CA LEU A 89 4.09 -4.28 25.11
C LEU A 89 4.81 -2.99 25.49
N GLU A 90 5.81 -3.06 26.39
CA GLU A 90 6.59 -1.89 26.80
C GLU A 90 7.33 -1.24 25.62
N ARG A 91 7.94 -2.04 24.76
CA ARG A 91 8.57 -1.53 23.53
C ARG A 91 7.54 -0.84 22.62
N GLY A 92 6.37 -1.46 22.44
CA GLY A 92 5.28 -0.90 21.65
C GLY A 92 4.77 0.42 22.22
N PHE A 93 4.54 0.48 23.51
CA PHE A 93 4.12 1.69 24.23
C PHE A 93 5.14 2.83 24.11
N LYS A 94 6.42 2.56 24.35
CA LYS A 94 7.50 3.54 24.16
C LYS A 94 7.53 4.09 22.72
N ALA A 95 7.26 3.25 21.72
CA ALA A 95 7.18 3.70 20.34
C ALA A 95 5.96 4.62 20.10
N ILE A 96 4.79 4.30 20.68
CA ILE A 96 3.59 5.15 20.62
C ILE A 96 3.84 6.50 21.28
N GLU A 97 4.38 6.51 22.51
CA GLU A 97 4.73 7.73 23.26
C GLU A 97 5.71 8.60 22.48
N LYS A 98 6.76 8.02 21.91
CA LYS A 98 7.75 8.70 21.07
C LYS A 98 7.10 9.37 19.86
N ASN A 99 6.16 8.69 19.19
CA ASN A 99 5.45 9.22 18.03
C ASN A 99 4.54 10.41 18.42
N TYR A 100 3.84 10.31 19.56
CA TYR A 100 3.04 11.42 20.08
C TYR A 100 3.91 12.60 20.52
N ALA A 101 4.98 12.33 21.30
CA ALA A 101 5.91 13.37 21.75
C ALA A 101 6.52 14.15 20.56
N ALA A 102 6.89 13.44 19.47
CA ALA A 102 7.35 14.07 18.24
C ALA A 102 6.27 14.93 17.57
N THR A 103 4.99 14.63 17.78
CA THR A 103 3.86 15.41 17.25
C THR A 103 3.62 16.65 18.14
N VAL A 104 3.74 16.51 19.45
CA VAL A 104 3.66 17.61 20.42
C VAL A 104 4.80 18.61 20.22
N SER A 105 6.04 18.12 20.05
CA SER A 105 7.21 19.00 19.82
C SER A 105 7.09 19.87 18.57
N LYS A 106 6.30 19.41 17.56
CA LYS A 106 5.99 20.16 16.34
C LYS A 106 4.77 21.07 16.48
N GLY A 107 4.20 21.21 17.68
CA GLY A 107 3.02 22.05 17.94
C GLY A 107 1.71 21.55 17.28
N ARG A 108 1.67 20.30 16.82
CA ARG A 108 0.49 19.72 16.14
C ARG A 108 -0.45 18.99 17.10
N LEU A 109 -0.04 18.79 18.33
CA LEU A 109 -0.80 18.17 19.39
C LEU A 109 -0.42 18.81 20.72
N THR A 110 -1.38 19.02 21.64
CA THR A 110 -1.08 19.45 23.01
C THR A 110 -0.71 18.26 23.89
N GLN A 111 0.04 18.50 24.97
CA GLN A 111 0.36 17.44 25.95
C GLN A 111 -0.92 16.79 26.49
N ARG A 112 -1.91 17.59 26.87
CA ARG A 112 -3.21 17.08 27.36
C ARG A 112 -3.90 16.14 26.37
N GLN A 113 -3.84 16.45 25.07
CA GLN A 113 -4.42 15.57 24.02
C GLN A 113 -3.63 14.27 23.90
N MET A 114 -2.30 14.33 24.00
CA MET A 114 -1.44 13.14 24.04
C MET A 114 -1.82 12.24 25.21
N ASP A 115 -1.88 12.80 26.43
CA ASP A 115 -2.21 12.04 27.65
C ASP A 115 -3.60 11.41 27.55
N THR A 116 -4.60 12.16 27.06
CA THR A 116 -5.95 11.64 26.82
C THR A 116 -5.95 10.43 25.89
N ARG A 117 -5.17 10.47 24.79
CA ARG A 117 -5.11 9.38 23.81
C ARG A 117 -4.38 8.17 24.36
N ILE A 118 -3.27 8.37 25.07
CA ILE A 118 -2.50 7.28 25.69
C ILE A 118 -3.36 6.55 26.72
N ASN A 119 -4.15 7.29 27.52
CA ASN A 119 -5.04 6.73 28.53
C ASN A 119 -6.20 5.88 27.93
N LEU A 120 -6.47 5.99 26.63
CA LEU A 120 -7.43 5.12 25.93
C LEU A 120 -6.82 3.77 25.52
N ILE A 121 -5.51 3.56 25.72
CA ILE A 121 -4.84 2.29 25.39
C ILE A 121 -4.60 1.49 26.67
N LYS A 122 -5.27 0.35 26.80
CA LYS A 122 -5.06 -0.62 27.90
C LYS A 122 -4.12 -1.73 27.41
N PRO A 123 -2.90 -1.87 27.99
CA PRO A 123 -2.03 -3.00 27.65
C PRO A 123 -2.51 -4.29 28.30
N SER A 124 -2.37 -5.43 27.62
CA SER A 124 -2.66 -6.77 28.15
C SER A 124 -1.75 -7.83 27.54
N ILE A 125 -1.47 -8.89 28.32
CA ILE A 125 -0.79 -10.12 27.85
C ILE A 125 -1.79 -11.29 27.68
N ALA A 126 -3.06 -11.07 27.97
CA ALA A 126 -4.11 -12.09 27.90
C ALA A 126 -4.99 -11.83 26.69
N LEU A 127 -5.12 -12.82 25.80
CA LEU A 127 -6.00 -12.72 24.65
C LEU A 127 -7.48 -12.65 25.04
N ASP A 128 -7.83 -13.19 26.22
CA ASP A 128 -9.18 -13.13 26.80
C ASP A 128 -9.67 -11.70 27.06
N ASP A 129 -8.78 -10.72 27.21
CA ASP A 129 -9.15 -9.31 27.31
C ASP A 129 -9.75 -8.73 26.01
N ALA A 130 -9.74 -9.51 24.91
CA ALA A 130 -10.47 -9.21 23.67
C ALA A 130 -11.93 -9.69 23.68
N ALA A 131 -12.40 -10.38 24.73
CA ALA A 131 -13.73 -11.01 24.76
C ALA A 131 -14.88 -10.01 24.55
N GLU A 132 -14.80 -8.82 25.13
CA GLU A 132 -15.89 -7.84 25.21
C GLU A 132 -15.76 -6.68 24.18
N VAL A 133 -14.87 -6.78 23.21
CA VAL A 133 -14.70 -5.73 22.20
C VAL A 133 -15.63 -5.92 20.99
N ASP A 134 -15.80 -4.86 20.21
CA ASP A 134 -16.64 -4.87 19.01
C ASP A 134 -15.88 -5.32 17.77
N ILE A 135 -14.56 -5.09 17.76
CA ILE A 135 -13.65 -5.51 16.71
C ILE A 135 -12.29 -5.90 17.28
N VAL A 136 -11.75 -7.01 16.80
CA VAL A 136 -10.35 -7.40 17.04
C VAL A 136 -9.60 -7.23 15.72
N ILE A 137 -8.44 -6.55 15.75
CA ILE A 137 -7.55 -6.44 14.59
C ILE A 137 -6.23 -7.14 14.95
N GLU A 138 -5.96 -8.25 14.28
CA GLU A 138 -4.71 -8.98 14.41
C GLU A 138 -3.62 -8.28 13.57
N ALA A 139 -2.42 -8.10 14.14
CA ALA A 139 -1.27 -7.46 13.53
C ALA A 139 0.06 -8.07 14.04
N VAL A 140 0.14 -9.41 14.06
CA VAL A 140 1.32 -10.19 14.49
C VAL A 140 2.23 -10.53 13.30
N PHE A 141 3.13 -11.51 13.46
CA PHE A 141 3.99 -11.98 12.38
C PHE A 141 3.18 -12.73 11.32
N GLU A 142 3.41 -12.40 10.04
CA GLU A 142 2.70 -12.89 8.87
C GLU A 142 3.03 -14.37 8.57
N ARG A 143 2.44 -15.27 9.37
CA ARG A 143 2.54 -16.72 9.25
C ARG A 143 1.15 -17.36 9.37
N MET A 144 0.78 -18.17 8.38
CA MET A 144 -0.56 -18.77 8.28
C MET A 144 -0.92 -19.62 9.51
N ASP A 145 0.01 -20.42 10.02
CA ASP A 145 -0.21 -21.26 11.20
C ASP A 145 -0.50 -20.44 12.45
N ILE A 146 0.26 -19.36 12.68
CA ILE A 146 0.08 -18.46 13.83
C ILE A 146 -1.27 -17.74 13.72
N GLU A 147 -1.58 -17.17 12.55
CA GLU A 147 -2.84 -16.46 12.36
C GLU A 147 -4.05 -17.37 12.54
N GLN A 148 -4.02 -18.60 12.00
CA GLN A 148 -5.09 -19.56 12.20
C GLN A 148 -5.29 -19.92 13.68
N ASP A 149 -4.24 -20.09 14.46
CA ASP A 149 -4.34 -20.40 15.89
C ASP A 149 -4.94 -19.24 16.69
N ILE A 150 -4.53 -18.00 16.35
CA ILE A 150 -5.12 -16.79 16.95
C ILE A 150 -6.61 -16.71 16.59
N PHE A 151 -6.98 -16.93 15.33
CA PHE A 151 -8.37 -16.84 14.90
C PHE A 151 -9.26 -17.92 15.49
N ARG A 152 -8.76 -19.18 15.70
CA ARG A 152 -9.47 -20.22 16.45
C ARG A 152 -9.74 -19.77 17.89
N THR A 153 -8.74 -19.18 18.55
CA THR A 153 -8.88 -18.69 19.93
C THR A 153 -9.85 -17.51 20.00
N LEU A 154 -9.71 -16.53 19.09
CA LEU A 154 -10.60 -15.36 19.04
C LEU A 154 -12.06 -15.78 18.73
N ASP A 155 -12.26 -16.79 17.88
CA ASP A 155 -13.60 -17.34 17.59
C ASP A 155 -14.27 -17.92 18.83
N ALA A 156 -13.48 -18.50 19.74
CA ALA A 156 -13.98 -19.08 20.97
C ALA A 156 -14.31 -18.04 22.05
N ILE A 157 -13.47 -16.98 22.18
CA ILE A 157 -13.57 -16.03 23.29
C ILE A 157 -14.36 -14.77 22.95
N ALA A 158 -14.24 -14.23 21.72
CA ALA A 158 -14.85 -12.95 21.38
C ALA A 158 -16.39 -13.05 21.34
N ARG A 159 -17.05 -12.03 21.88
CA ARG A 159 -18.52 -11.96 21.95
C ARG A 159 -19.18 -12.16 20.57
N ARG A 160 -20.42 -12.60 20.56
CA ARG A 160 -21.22 -12.69 19.34
C ARG A 160 -21.36 -11.30 18.70
N GLY A 161 -21.18 -11.23 17.38
CA GLY A 161 -21.23 -9.99 16.61
C GLY A 161 -19.96 -9.15 16.67
N ALA A 162 -18.91 -9.56 17.38
CA ALA A 162 -17.58 -8.97 17.24
C ALA A 162 -16.98 -9.30 15.86
N ILE A 163 -16.35 -8.31 15.24
CA ILE A 163 -15.65 -8.47 13.95
C ILE A 163 -14.23 -8.96 14.23
N LEU A 164 -13.80 -9.98 13.49
CA LEU A 164 -12.44 -10.49 13.53
C LEU A 164 -11.70 -10.05 12.26
N ALA A 165 -10.75 -9.15 12.43
CA ALA A 165 -9.99 -8.58 11.32
C ALA A 165 -8.51 -8.99 11.38
N THR A 166 -7.88 -9.25 10.23
CA THR A 166 -6.43 -9.41 10.12
C THR A 166 -5.83 -8.25 9.34
N ASN A 167 -4.61 -7.84 9.71
CA ASN A 167 -3.82 -6.84 8.99
C ASN A 167 -2.77 -7.49 8.07
N THR A 168 -2.89 -8.77 7.75
CA THR A 168 -1.98 -9.43 6.81
C THR A 168 -1.88 -8.65 5.50
N SER A 169 -0.72 -8.70 4.86
CA SER A 169 -0.46 -8.07 3.56
C SER A 169 -0.48 -9.05 2.39
N THR A 170 -0.36 -10.36 2.65
CA THR A 170 -0.15 -11.36 1.61
C THR A 170 -0.84 -12.71 1.85
N LEU A 171 -1.27 -13.01 3.07
CA LEU A 171 -1.90 -14.30 3.38
C LEU A 171 -3.33 -14.37 2.83
N ASP A 172 -3.75 -15.58 2.50
CA ASP A 172 -5.11 -15.86 2.07
C ASP A 172 -6.08 -15.80 3.26
N ILE A 173 -6.84 -14.70 3.31
CA ILE A 173 -7.78 -14.42 4.41
C ILE A 173 -8.97 -15.38 4.37
N ASP A 174 -9.36 -15.94 3.22
CA ASP A 174 -10.40 -16.98 3.15
C ASP A 174 -9.97 -18.25 3.90
N THR A 175 -8.67 -18.60 3.80
CA THR A 175 -8.07 -19.72 4.54
C THR A 175 -8.03 -19.43 6.06
N ILE A 176 -7.81 -18.17 6.47
CA ILE A 176 -7.89 -17.76 7.88
C ILE A 176 -9.35 -17.79 8.36
N ALA A 177 -10.29 -17.28 7.58
CA ALA A 177 -11.70 -17.27 7.93
C ALA A 177 -12.28 -18.69 8.09
N ALA A 178 -11.79 -19.66 7.29
CA ALA A 178 -12.28 -21.03 7.26
C ALA A 178 -12.05 -21.80 8.57
N VAL A 179 -11.11 -21.37 9.43
CA VAL A 179 -10.88 -22.03 10.73
C VAL A 179 -11.84 -21.55 11.82
N THR A 180 -12.64 -20.52 11.55
CA THR A 180 -13.65 -19.98 12.49
C THR A 180 -15.04 -20.56 12.24
N LYS A 181 -15.89 -20.57 13.25
CA LYS A 181 -17.32 -20.95 13.14
C LYS A 181 -18.21 -19.81 12.60
N ARG A 182 -17.63 -18.61 12.44
CA ARG A 182 -18.31 -17.40 11.95
C ARG A 182 -17.50 -16.67 10.87
N PRO A 183 -17.20 -17.34 9.75
CA PRO A 183 -16.43 -16.73 8.67
C PRO A 183 -17.09 -15.49 8.05
N GLN A 184 -18.39 -15.28 8.28
CA GLN A 184 -19.11 -14.07 7.88
C GLN A 184 -18.70 -12.83 8.69
N ASP A 185 -18.11 -13.00 9.88
CA ASP A 185 -17.62 -11.91 10.75
C ASP A 185 -16.11 -11.66 10.54
N VAL A 186 -15.47 -12.38 9.59
CA VAL A 186 -14.03 -12.22 9.29
C VAL A 186 -13.82 -11.32 8.08
N ILE A 187 -12.79 -10.44 8.19
CA ILE A 187 -12.45 -9.45 7.15
C ILE A 187 -10.97 -9.09 7.23
N GLY A 188 -10.38 -8.68 6.10
CA GLY A 188 -9.05 -8.08 6.11
C GLY A 188 -9.10 -6.56 6.29
N THR A 189 -8.13 -6.03 7.06
CA THR A 189 -7.94 -4.58 7.26
C THR A 189 -6.46 -4.26 7.07
N HIS A 190 -6.02 -4.23 5.80
CA HIS A 190 -4.62 -4.00 5.48
C HIS A 190 -4.28 -2.50 5.57
N PHE A 191 -3.60 -2.14 6.65
CA PHE A 191 -3.03 -0.81 6.86
C PHE A 191 -1.64 -0.72 6.25
N PHE A 192 -1.25 0.47 5.82
CA PHE A 192 0.10 0.75 5.31
C PHE A 192 0.98 1.40 6.37
N SER A 193 2.24 1.00 6.41
CA SER A 193 3.22 1.53 7.38
C SER A 193 3.71 2.94 7.02
N PRO A 194 3.80 3.87 7.99
CA PRO A 194 3.32 3.80 9.38
C PRO A 194 1.79 3.97 9.45
N ALA A 195 1.11 3.03 10.14
CA ALA A 195 -0.36 2.96 10.13
C ALA A 195 -1.06 4.20 10.71
N ASN A 196 -0.43 4.93 11.63
CA ASN A 196 -0.95 6.19 12.18
C ASN A 196 -0.86 7.38 11.21
N VAL A 197 -0.08 7.27 10.12
CA VAL A 197 0.19 8.35 9.15
C VAL A 197 -0.44 8.07 7.79
N MET A 198 -0.26 6.84 7.28
CA MET A 198 -0.74 6.46 5.95
C MET A 198 -2.26 6.44 5.92
N ARG A 199 -2.84 7.08 4.89
CA ARG A 199 -4.30 7.24 4.80
C ARG A 199 -5.02 6.06 4.16
N LEU A 200 -4.34 5.30 3.29
CA LEU A 200 -4.94 4.14 2.63
C LEU A 200 -5.24 3.04 3.64
N LEU A 201 -6.44 2.45 3.53
CA LEU A 201 -6.86 1.24 4.20
C LEU A 201 -7.53 0.33 3.17
N GLU A 202 -6.95 -0.82 2.89
CA GLU A 202 -7.60 -1.84 2.07
C GLU A 202 -8.47 -2.71 2.97
N VAL A 203 -9.77 -2.67 2.70
CA VAL A 203 -10.76 -3.51 3.36
C VAL A 203 -10.97 -4.74 2.49
N VAL A 204 -10.36 -5.85 2.90
CA VAL A 204 -10.29 -7.06 2.08
C VAL A 204 -11.47 -7.96 2.39
N ARG A 205 -12.39 -8.03 1.45
CA ARG A 205 -13.61 -8.83 1.54
C ARG A 205 -13.32 -10.29 1.24
N CYS A 206 -13.54 -11.16 2.20
CA CYS A 206 -13.50 -12.61 2.01
C CYS A 206 -14.77 -13.12 1.32
N ALA A 207 -14.72 -14.32 0.80
CA ALA A 207 -15.86 -14.95 0.10
C ALA A 207 -17.12 -15.05 0.96
N LYS A 208 -16.98 -15.16 2.28
CA LYS A 208 -18.10 -15.28 3.23
C LYS A 208 -18.35 -14.04 4.08
N THR A 209 -17.55 -12.98 3.96
CA THR A 209 -17.76 -11.74 4.72
C THR A 209 -19.15 -11.17 4.47
N SER A 210 -19.91 -10.93 5.54
CA SER A 210 -21.26 -10.36 5.44
C SER A 210 -21.25 -8.87 5.05
N GLN A 211 -22.34 -8.41 4.45
CA GLN A 211 -22.44 -7.02 3.96
C GLN A 211 -22.39 -5.99 5.10
N ASP A 212 -22.96 -6.31 6.24
CA ASP A 212 -22.97 -5.43 7.41
C ASP A 212 -21.56 -5.31 8.03
N VAL A 213 -20.76 -6.38 8.04
CA VAL A 213 -19.34 -6.35 8.44
C VAL A 213 -18.54 -5.47 7.49
N LEU A 214 -18.70 -5.65 6.19
CA LEU A 214 -18.03 -4.85 5.17
C LEU A 214 -18.39 -3.35 5.31
N ALA A 215 -19.68 -3.03 5.41
CA ALA A 215 -20.17 -1.66 5.60
C ALA A 215 -19.65 -1.04 6.91
N THR A 216 -19.59 -1.84 7.99
CA THR A 216 -19.07 -1.41 9.30
C THR A 216 -17.59 -1.04 9.21
N VAL A 217 -16.76 -1.89 8.64
CA VAL A 217 -15.31 -1.66 8.55
C VAL A 217 -14.99 -0.52 7.59
N MET A 218 -15.74 -0.36 6.50
CA MET A 218 -15.64 0.80 5.61
C MET A 218 -15.99 2.11 6.34
N LYS A 219 -17.02 2.11 7.18
CA LYS A 219 -17.39 3.26 8.04
C LYS A 219 -16.31 3.52 9.09
N LEU A 220 -15.82 2.48 9.77
CA LEU A 220 -14.72 2.59 10.74
C LEU A 220 -13.49 3.23 10.09
N GLY A 221 -13.10 2.78 8.91
CA GLY A 221 -12.00 3.36 8.16
C GLY A 221 -12.12 4.87 7.98
N LYS A 222 -13.32 5.36 7.60
CA LYS A 222 -13.60 6.80 7.49
C LYS A 222 -13.52 7.50 8.85
N THR A 223 -14.08 6.90 9.90
CA THR A 223 -14.08 7.45 11.26
C THR A 223 -12.66 7.65 11.80
N ILE A 224 -11.74 6.72 11.53
CA ILE A 224 -10.33 6.82 11.93
C ILE A 224 -9.46 7.63 10.95
N GLY A 225 -10.08 8.40 10.06
CA GLY A 225 -9.39 9.32 9.13
C GLY A 225 -8.67 8.63 7.97
N LYS A 226 -9.03 7.39 7.64
CA LYS A 226 -8.50 6.66 6.49
C LYS A 226 -9.32 6.91 5.22
N VAL A 227 -8.75 6.51 4.10
CA VAL A 227 -9.44 6.36 2.82
C VAL A 227 -9.60 4.85 2.60
N PRO A 228 -10.72 4.27 3.05
CA PRO A 228 -10.96 2.85 2.90
C PRO A 228 -11.36 2.53 1.46
N ILE A 229 -10.82 1.44 0.93
CA ILE A 229 -11.19 0.87 -0.37
C ILE A 229 -11.44 -0.62 -0.23
N VAL A 230 -12.43 -1.14 -0.94
CA VAL A 230 -12.72 -2.57 -0.94
C VAL A 230 -11.77 -3.28 -1.90
N SER A 231 -11.15 -4.35 -1.42
CA SER A 231 -10.38 -5.32 -2.22
C SER A 231 -10.96 -6.72 -2.07
N GLY A 232 -10.73 -7.58 -3.06
CA GLY A 232 -10.89 -9.02 -2.91
C GLY A 232 -9.64 -9.68 -2.37
N VAL A 233 -9.74 -10.95 -1.95
CA VAL A 233 -8.59 -11.75 -1.53
C VAL A 233 -7.72 -12.08 -2.75
N CYS A 234 -6.51 -11.56 -2.77
CA CYS A 234 -5.47 -11.89 -3.75
C CYS A 234 -4.09 -11.53 -3.19
N ASP A 235 -3.03 -12.10 -3.76
CA ASP A 235 -1.65 -11.84 -3.33
C ASP A 235 -1.27 -10.37 -3.48
N GLY A 236 -0.99 -9.69 -2.35
CA GLY A 236 -0.61 -8.28 -2.29
C GLY A 236 -1.77 -7.30 -2.49
N PHE A 237 -3.00 -7.76 -2.51
CA PHE A 237 -4.25 -7.00 -2.69
C PHE A 237 -4.15 -5.99 -3.85
N ILE A 238 -4.35 -4.70 -3.61
CA ILE A 238 -4.27 -3.66 -4.65
C ILE A 238 -2.90 -2.97 -4.60
N GLY A 239 -2.55 -2.40 -3.46
CA GLY A 239 -1.39 -1.52 -3.33
C GLY A 239 -0.06 -2.25 -3.48
N ASN A 240 0.13 -3.35 -2.75
CA ASN A 240 1.36 -4.13 -2.82
C ASN A 240 1.51 -4.83 -4.17
N ARG A 241 0.41 -5.27 -4.78
CA ARG A 241 0.40 -5.87 -6.11
C ARG A 241 0.87 -4.88 -7.18
N MET A 242 0.39 -3.62 -7.13
CA MET A 242 0.87 -2.54 -8.00
C MET A 242 2.34 -2.19 -7.72
N LEU A 243 2.69 -2.06 -6.44
CA LEU A 243 4.05 -1.75 -5.99
C LEU A 243 5.06 -2.78 -6.47
N GLU A 244 4.72 -4.07 -6.44
CA GLU A 244 5.60 -5.15 -6.93
C GLU A 244 5.98 -4.96 -8.40
N LYS A 245 5.02 -4.59 -9.27
CA LYS A 245 5.31 -4.33 -10.67
C LYS A 245 6.20 -3.12 -10.90
N TYR A 246 6.00 -2.09 -10.12
CA TYR A 246 6.84 -0.90 -10.11
C TYR A 246 8.28 -1.23 -9.70
N LEU A 247 8.46 -1.94 -8.59
CA LEU A 247 9.77 -2.36 -8.10
C LEU A 247 10.46 -3.35 -9.04
N GLN A 248 9.70 -4.23 -9.70
CA GLN A 248 10.23 -5.13 -10.72
C GLN A 248 10.84 -4.35 -11.89
N GLN A 249 10.15 -3.33 -12.39
CA GLN A 249 10.67 -2.48 -13.46
C GLN A 249 11.88 -1.66 -13.00
N ALA A 250 11.88 -1.16 -11.77
CA ALA A 250 13.03 -0.45 -11.22
C ALA A 250 14.29 -1.35 -11.21
N ARG A 251 14.16 -2.61 -10.78
CA ARG A 251 15.27 -3.58 -10.81
C ARG A 251 15.73 -3.89 -12.24
N PHE A 252 14.81 -4.10 -13.19
CA PHE A 252 15.18 -4.32 -14.60
C PHE A 252 15.87 -3.12 -15.23
N LEU A 253 15.57 -1.89 -14.80
CA LEU A 253 16.31 -0.70 -15.24
C LEU A 253 17.77 -0.77 -14.80
N LEU A 254 18.04 -1.29 -13.58
CA LEU A 254 19.41 -1.53 -13.15
C LEU A 254 20.10 -2.61 -13.99
N ASP A 255 19.40 -3.71 -14.31
CA ASP A 255 19.93 -4.76 -15.19
C ASP A 255 20.30 -4.18 -16.56
N ASP A 256 19.49 -3.27 -17.11
CA ASP A 256 19.65 -2.66 -18.44
C ASP A 256 20.74 -1.56 -18.50
N GLY A 257 21.17 -0.96 -17.37
CA GLY A 257 22.23 0.05 -17.42
C GLY A 257 22.09 1.24 -16.47
N ALA A 258 20.91 1.47 -15.88
CA ALA A 258 20.71 2.57 -14.93
C ALA A 258 21.45 2.33 -13.59
N THR A 259 21.61 3.39 -12.80
CA THR A 259 22.04 3.32 -11.40
C THR A 259 20.84 3.55 -10.47
N PRO A 260 20.91 3.11 -9.18
CA PRO A 260 19.86 3.41 -8.21
C PRO A 260 19.58 4.91 -8.10
N VAL A 261 20.63 5.72 -8.08
CA VAL A 261 20.55 7.19 -8.00
C VAL A 261 19.81 7.78 -9.20
N GLN A 262 20.11 7.30 -10.41
CA GLN A 262 19.46 7.77 -11.62
C GLN A 262 17.97 7.44 -11.62
N VAL A 263 17.59 6.22 -11.24
CA VAL A 263 16.20 5.79 -11.19
C VAL A 263 15.41 6.58 -10.14
N ASP A 264 15.96 6.72 -8.94
CA ASP A 264 15.32 7.45 -7.86
C ASP A 264 15.14 8.93 -8.23
N ASN A 265 16.18 9.60 -8.72
CA ASN A 265 16.12 11.00 -9.11
C ASN A 265 15.12 11.26 -10.26
N ALA A 266 15.09 10.40 -11.27
CA ALA A 266 14.16 10.55 -12.40
C ALA A 266 12.70 10.46 -11.94
N LEU A 267 12.39 9.53 -11.04
CA LEU A 267 11.05 9.33 -10.52
C LEU A 267 10.64 10.40 -9.50
N GLU A 268 11.56 10.86 -8.64
CA GLU A 268 11.34 11.99 -7.74
C GLU A 268 11.15 13.29 -8.52
N GLY A 269 11.97 13.55 -9.53
CA GLY A 269 11.84 14.69 -10.43
C GLY A 269 10.52 14.70 -11.21
N TRP A 270 9.96 13.54 -11.49
CA TRP A 270 8.64 13.41 -12.14
C TRP A 270 7.48 13.75 -11.20
N ALA A 271 7.48 13.32 -9.98
CA ALA A 271 6.51 13.69 -8.93
C ALA A 271 6.43 12.67 -7.77
N LEU A 272 7.24 11.66 -7.71
CA LEU A 272 7.25 10.75 -6.57
C LEU A 272 7.96 11.44 -5.39
N LYS A 273 7.49 11.17 -4.18
CA LYS A 273 8.09 11.75 -2.96
C LYS A 273 9.44 11.11 -2.64
N MET A 274 9.63 9.87 -3.07
CA MET A 274 10.79 9.05 -2.79
C MET A 274 10.97 8.05 -3.91
N GLY A 275 12.21 7.82 -4.33
CA GLY A 275 12.54 6.81 -5.32
C GLY A 275 12.38 5.39 -4.80
N PRO A 276 12.28 4.39 -5.69
CA PRO A 276 12.02 3.01 -5.32
C PRO A 276 13.10 2.39 -4.44
N PHE A 277 14.36 2.71 -4.65
CA PHE A 277 15.47 2.11 -3.92
C PHE A 277 15.62 2.71 -2.52
N ALA A 278 15.51 4.02 -2.37
CA ALA A 278 15.45 4.68 -1.07
C ALA A 278 14.22 4.23 -0.27
N MET A 279 13.09 3.97 -0.93
CA MET A 279 11.89 3.45 -0.29
C MET A 279 12.08 2.02 0.21
N VAL A 280 12.71 1.14 -0.57
CA VAL A 280 13.00 -0.24 -0.17
C VAL A 280 13.97 -0.26 1.02
N ASP A 281 15.00 0.58 1.02
CA ASP A 281 15.92 0.71 2.15
C ASP A 281 15.23 1.21 3.42
N MET A 282 14.29 2.15 3.29
CA MET A 282 13.50 2.66 4.42
C MET A 282 12.57 1.59 5.00
N ALA A 283 11.96 0.77 4.16
CA ALA A 283 11.06 -0.30 4.60
C ALA A 283 11.83 -1.50 5.18
N GLY A 284 13.00 -1.80 4.62
CA GLY A 284 13.87 -2.91 4.96
C GLY A 284 13.96 -3.95 3.85
N ASN A 285 15.17 -4.21 3.37
CA ASN A 285 15.44 -5.16 2.30
C ASN A 285 15.07 -6.60 2.68
N ASP A 286 15.12 -6.95 3.96
CA ASP A 286 14.73 -8.24 4.53
C ASP A 286 13.26 -8.56 4.29
N ILE A 287 12.36 -7.59 4.42
CA ILE A 287 10.91 -7.78 4.16
C ILE A 287 10.69 -8.16 2.70
N PHE A 288 11.29 -7.41 1.78
CA PHE A 288 11.19 -7.70 0.35
C PHE A 288 11.87 -9.01 -0.04
N TRP A 289 12.89 -9.44 0.70
CA TRP A 289 13.55 -10.73 0.48
C TRP A 289 12.61 -11.90 0.81
N GLU A 290 11.90 -11.85 1.94
CA GLU A 290 10.93 -12.90 2.28
C GLU A 290 9.83 -13.03 1.22
N ILE A 291 9.32 -11.89 0.72
CA ILE A 291 8.35 -11.88 -0.38
C ILE A 291 8.93 -12.55 -1.63
N ARG A 292 10.17 -12.20 -2.04
CA ARG A 292 10.80 -12.79 -3.22
C ARG A 292 11.04 -14.29 -3.07
N LYS A 293 11.50 -14.75 -1.91
CA LYS A 293 11.69 -16.19 -1.64
C LYS A 293 10.39 -16.99 -1.85
N ARG A 294 9.27 -16.43 -1.40
CA ARG A 294 7.95 -17.02 -1.64
C ARG A 294 7.60 -17.02 -3.13
N GLN A 295 7.76 -15.89 -3.81
CA GLN A 295 7.46 -15.75 -5.23
C GLN A 295 8.28 -16.69 -6.12
N TYR A 296 9.55 -16.91 -5.81
CA TYR A 296 10.40 -17.86 -6.56
C TYR A 296 9.89 -19.31 -6.47
N ARG A 297 9.29 -19.69 -5.35
CA ARG A 297 8.68 -21.02 -5.18
C ARG A 297 7.33 -21.13 -5.89
N GLU A 298 6.50 -20.11 -5.76
CA GLU A 298 5.13 -20.11 -6.29
C GLU A 298 5.07 -19.85 -7.80
N ARG A 299 6.03 -19.09 -8.33
CA ARG A 299 6.04 -18.62 -9.73
C ARG A 299 7.44 -18.74 -10.35
N PRO A 300 7.97 -19.97 -10.44
CA PRO A 300 9.34 -20.19 -10.94
C PRO A 300 9.51 -19.89 -12.44
N ASP A 301 8.41 -19.80 -13.18
CA ASP A 301 8.36 -19.48 -14.61
C ASP A 301 8.54 -17.99 -14.91
N ARG A 302 8.54 -17.13 -13.89
CA ARG A 302 8.74 -15.68 -14.05
C ARG A 302 10.22 -15.31 -14.09
N VAL A 303 10.50 -14.24 -14.83
CA VAL A 303 11.84 -13.62 -14.85
C VAL A 303 11.96 -12.64 -13.69
N TYR A 304 13.04 -12.77 -12.93
CA TYR A 304 13.37 -11.91 -11.80
C TYR A 304 14.80 -11.38 -11.93
N SER A 305 15.00 -10.10 -11.62
CA SER A 305 16.34 -9.59 -11.31
C SER A 305 16.76 -10.10 -9.93
N ARG A 306 17.98 -10.68 -9.84
CA ARG A 306 18.53 -11.19 -8.58
C ARG A 306 19.37 -10.15 -7.83
N LEU A 307 19.47 -8.93 -8.32
CA LEU A 307 20.18 -7.84 -7.64
C LEU A 307 19.66 -7.59 -6.22
N GLY A 308 18.33 -7.56 -6.06
CA GLY A 308 17.73 -7.39 -4.75
C GLY A 308 18.09 -8.47 -3.73
N ASP A 309 18.45 -9.68 -4.19
CA ASP A 309 18.86 -10.78 -3.32
C ASP A 309 20.25 -10.54 -2.75
N ARG A 310 21.16 -9.96 -3.53
CA ARG A 310 22.51 -9.61 -3.11
C ARG A 310 22.55 -8.40 -2.16
N ILE A 311 21.55 -7.53 -2.25
CA ILE A 311 21.44 -6.37 -1.37
C ILE A 311 20.72 -6.71 -0.05
N CYS A 312 19.92 -7.78 0.01
CA CYS A 312 19.08 -8.09 1.18
C CYS A 312 19.89 -8.33 2.46
N GLU A 313 21.10 -8.89 2.36
CA GLU A 313 21.99 -9.14 3.49
C GLU A 313 22.45 -7.85 4.18
N GLN A 314 22.40 -6.71 3.48
CA GLN A 314 22.79 -5.41 4.00
C GLN A 314 21.69 -4.71 4.82
N GLY A 315 20.45 -5.21 4.79
CA GLY A 315 19.32 -4.81 5.65
C GLY A 315 18.66 -3.48 5.31
N GLY A 316 19.38 -2.47 4.85
CA GLY A 316 18.83 -1.15 4.49
C GLY A 316 19.12 -0.04 5.51
N GLN A 317 18.24 0.97 5.61
CA GLN A 317 18.43 2.14 6.46
C GLN A 317 18.61 1.79 7.95
N LYS A 318 17.95 0.75 8.45
CA LYS A 318 18.03 0.31 9.85
C LYS A 318 19.41 -0.25 10.25
N THR A 319 20.20 -0.74 9.28
CA THR A 319 21.55 -1.26 9.45
C THR A 319 22.63 -0.29 8.96
N GLY A 320 22.21 0.86 8.40
CA GLY A 320 23.10 1.86 7.83
C GLY A 320 23.53 1.59 6.38
N ARG A 321 23.12 0.46 5.79
CA ARG A 321 23.49 0.08 4.42
C ARG A 321 22.45 -0.77 3.71
N GLY A 322 22.19 -0.46 2.45
CA GLY A 322 21.28 -1.16 1.56
C GLY A 322 21.64 -0.84 0.11
N TRP A 323 20.67 -0.33 -0.68
CA TRP A 323 20.94 0.28 -1.99
C TRP A 323 21.77 1.55 -1.88
N TYR A 324 21.74 2.18 -0.69
CA TYR A 324 22.48 3.37 -0.31
C TYR A 324 23.19 3.14 1.02
N ARG A 325 24.14 4.00 1.33
CA ARG A 325 24.70 4.15 2.67
C ARG A 325 23.94 5.20 3.45
N TYR A 326 23.91 5.05 4.77
CA TYR A 326 23.25 5.97 5.69
C TYR A 326 24.17 6.25 6.87
N GLU A 327 24.26 7.51 7.27
CA GLU A 327 24.95 7.93 8.48
C GLU A 327 24.02 7.79 9.70
N ALA A 328 24.59 7.52 10.85
CA ALA A 328 23.82 7.40 12.09
C ALA A 328 23.03 8.69 12.37
N GLY A 329 21.71 8.56 12.55
CA GLY A 329 20.81 9.68 12.79
C GLY A 329 20.41 10.48 11.53
N ASN A 330 21.01 10.22 10.37
CA ASN A 330 20.69 10.86 9.11
C ASN A 330 19.97 9.87 8.18
N ARG A 331 18.80 10.26 7.66
CA ARG A 331 18.00 9.42 6.75
C ARG A 331 18.26 9.73 5.27
N LYS A 332 19.18 10.63 4.97
CA LYS A 332 19.50 10.99 3.59
C LYS A 332 20.31 9.86 2.94
N PRO A 333 19.85 9.31 1.80
CA PRO A 333 20.57 8.26 1.09
C PRO A 333 21.88 8.84 0.50
N ILE A 334 22.96 8.10 0.66
CA ILE A 334 24.29 8.42 0.13
C ILE A 334 24.65 7.32 -0.88
N PRO A 335 24.98 7.67 -2.14
CA PRO A 335 25.40 6.69 -3.15
C PRO A 335 26.52 5.77 -2.64
N ASP A 336 26.45 4.50 -2.95
CA ASP A 336 27.42 3.50 -2.52
C ASP A 336 28.16 2.92 -3.73
N PRO A 337 29.48 3.22 -3.90
CA PRO A 337 30.27 2.69 -5.01
C PRO A 337 30.34 1.16 -5.04
N GLU A 338 30.25 0.48 -3.88
CA GLU A 338 30.26 -0.98 -3.84
C GLU A 338 28.97 -1.57 -4.40
N VAL A 339 27.82 -0.91 -4.21
CA VAL A 339 26.56 -1.29 -4.83
C VAL A 339 26.63 -1.12 -6.34
N GLU A 340 27.25 -0.03 -6.83
CA GLU A 340 27.44 0.18 -8.27
C GLU A 340 28.37 -0.89 -8.88
N ALA A 341 29.45 -1.26 -8.18
CA ALA A 341 30.34 -2.34 -8.59
C ALA A 341 29.61 -3.69 -8.64
N LEU A 342 28.81 -4.01 -7.61
CA LEU A 342 27.98 -5.22 -7.55
C LEU A 342 26.98 -5.28 -8.71
N ILE A 343 26.34 -4.16 -9.06
CA ILE A 343 25.44 -4.09 -10.21
C ILE A 343 26.19 -4.33 -11.52
N ALA A 344 27.40 -3.78 -11.67
CA ALA A 344 28.20 -3.97 -12.86
C ALA A 344 28.68 -5.43 -13.01
N GLU A 345 29.04 -6.09 -11.91
CA GLU A 345 29.39 -7.51 -11.87
C GLU A 345 28.19 -8.38 -12.25
N TYR A 346 27.04 -8.13 -11.65
CA TYR A 346 25.81 -8.87 -11.95
C TYR A 346 25.42 -8.77 -13.42
N ARG A 347 25.55 -7.60 -14.05
CA ARG A 347 25.31 -7.44 -15.50
C ARG A 347 26.22 -8.34 -16.34
N LYS A 348 27.51 -8.47 -15.97
CA LYS A 348 28.44 -9.37 -16.66
C LYS A 348 27.99 -10.82 -16.53
N GLU A 349 27.56 -11.25 -15.35
CA GLU A 349 27.10 -12.61 -15.11
C GLU A 349 25.87 -12.97 -15.94
N ILE A 350 24.91 -12.05 -16.06
CA ILE A 350 23.69 -12.27 -16.86
C ILE A 350 23.89 -11.98 -18.36
N GLY A 351 25.11 -11.61 -18.79
CA GLY A 351 25.46 -11.34 -20.17
C GLY A 351 24.80 -10.10 -20.76
N VAL A 352 24.44 -9.11 -19.95
CA VAL A 352 23.81 -7.86 -20.40
C VAL A 352 24.84 -6.74 -20.47
N SER A 353 24.95 -6.12 -21.64
CA SER A 353 25.74 -4.90 -21.82
C SER A 353 24.92 -3.68 -21.38
N ALA A 354 25.49 -2.87 -20.49
CA ALA A 354 24.86 -1.63 -20.06
C ALA A 354 24.60 -0.69 -21.25
N ARG A 355 23.40 -0.11 -21.30
CA ARG A 355 23.02 0.92 -22.27
C ARG A 355 22.65 2.21 -21.57
N ALA A 356 22.71 3.31 -22.29
CA ALA A 356 22.16 4.57 -21.79
C ALA A 356 20.64 4.48 -21.68
N ILE A 357 20.11 4.92 -20.56
CA ILE A 357 18.68 4.96 -20.25
C ILE A 357 18.32 6.40 -19.96
N SER A 358 17.28 6.92 -20.61
CA SER A 358 16.80 8.28 -20.37
C SER A 358 15.88 8.34 -19.16
N ASP A 359 15.82 9.49 -18.50
CA ASP A 359 14.88 9.73 -17.39
C ASP A 359 13.42 9.53 -17.82
N GLN A 360 13.10 9.87 -19.07
CA GLN A 360 11.78 9.61 -19.64
C GLN A 360 11.46 8.11 -19.69
N GLU A 361 12.41 7.26 -20.13
CA GLU A 361 12.22 5.81 -20.15
C GLU A 361 12.02 5.27 -18.73
N ILE A 362 12.79 5.77 -17.77
CA ILE A 362 12.66 5.37 -16.34
C ILE A 362 11.25 5.66 -15.84
N VAL A 363 10.77 6.89 -16.06
CA VAL A 363 9.43 7.30 -15.64
C VAL A 363 8.34 6.49 -16.36
N GLU A 364 8.45 6.30 -17.65
CA GLU A 364 7.48 5.54 -18.43
C GLU A 364 7.40 4.09 -17.97
N ARG A 365 8.52 3.42 -17.78
CA ARG A 365 8.55 2.03 -17.30
C ARG A 365 7.97 1.89 -15.90
N GLY A 366 8.34 2.77 -14.98
CA GLY A 366 7.83 2.75 -13.62
C GLY A 366 6.32 3.04 -13.54
N VAL A 367 5.88 4.12 -14.18
CA VAL A 367 4.48 4.56 -14.13
C VAL A 367 3.56 3.63 -14.93
N TYR A 368 3.98 3.18 -16.11
CA TYR A 368 3.15 2.28 -16.92
C TYR A 368 3.01 0.90 -16.28
N ALA A 369 4.00 0.42 -15.52
CA ALA A 369 3.85 -0.80 -14.75
C ALA A 369 2.74 -0.68 -13.69
N LEU A 370 2.68 0.44 -12.97
CA LEU A 370 1.60 0.73 -12.02
C LEU A 370 0.23 0.76 -12.71
N VAL A 371 0.12 1.49 -13.82
CA VAL A 371 -1.14 1.67 -14.55
C VAL A 371 -1.62 0.36 -15.17
N ASN A 372 -0.70 -0.43 -15.75
CA ASN A 372 -1.03 -1.71 -16.35
C ASN A 372 -1.54 -2.72 -15.31
N GLU A 373 -0.87 -2.80 -14.15
CA GLU A 373 -1.34 -3.69 -13.09
C GLU A 373 -2.67 -3.23 -12.50
N ALA A 374 -2.89 -1.91 -12.33
CA ALA A 374 -4.17 -1.36 -11.96
C ALA A 374 -5.28 -1.77 -12.96
N ALA A 375 -5.01 -1.74 -14.26
CA ALA A 375 -5.97 -2.18 -15.27
C ALA A 375 -6.32 -3.67 -15.13
N PHE A 376 -5.34 -4.54 -14.84
CA PHE A 376 -5.59 -5.95 -14.57
C PHE A 376 -6.44 -6.16 -13.30
N ILE A 377 -6.13 -5.46 -12.22
CA ILE A 377 -6.93 -5.49 -10.98
C ILE A 377 -8.39 -5.12 -11.29
N LEU A 378 -8.60 -4.11 -12.13
CA LEU A 378 -9.93 -3.68 -12.55
C LEU A 378 -10.66 -4.71 -13.39
N GLU A 379 -9.98 -5.35 -14.33
CA GLU A 379 -10.56 -6.40 -15.16
C GLU A 379 -10.95 -7.61 -14.32
N GLU A 380 -10.13 -7.99 -13.36
CA GLU A 380 -10.40 -9.07 -12.40
C GLU A 380 -11.58 -8.71 -11.49
N ALA A 381 -11.59 -7.50 -10.93
CA ALA A 381 -12.68 -6.99 -10.09
C ALA A 381 -13.98 -6.80 -10.88
N SER A 382 -13.93 -6.41 -12.16
CA SER A 382 -15.13 -6.27 -13.00
C SER A 382 -15.78 -7.60 -13.35
N ARG A 383 -15.06 -8.70 -13.24
CA ARG A 383 -15.63 -10.06 -13.29
C ARG A 383 -16.32 -10.46 -11.99
N CYS A 384 -15.97 -9.82 -10.87
CA CYS A 384 -16.47 -10.08 -9.53
C CYS A 384 -17.35 -8.95 -8.96
N ALA A 385 -17.09 -7.67 -9.33
CA ALA A 385 -17.88 -6.47 -8.98
C ALA A 385 -17.38 -5.23 -9.76
N PRO A 386 -18.28 -4.40 -10.36
CA PRO A 386 -17.91 -3.50 -11.47
C PRO A 386 -17.24 -2.15 -11.14
N ARG A 387 -16.85 -1.78 -9.92
CA ARG A 387 -16.53 -0.38 -9.58
C ARG A 387 -15.26 -0.05 -8.77
N ILE A 388 -14.30 -0.95 -8.60
CA ILE A 388 -13.03 -0.63 -7.89
C ILE A 388 -12.12 0.34 -8.71
N SER A 389 -12.59 0.82 -9.83
CA SER A 389 -11.84 1.25 -11.00
C SER A 389 -11.05 2.55 -10.93
N MET A 390 -11.54 3.57 -10.24
CA MET A 390 -11.05 4.94 -10.49
C MET A 390 -9.93 5.39 -9.56
N TRP A 391 -9.83 4.79 -8.39
CA TRP A 391 -8.87 5.20 -7.36
C TRP A 391 -7.47 4.65 -7.60
N CYS A 392 -7.35 3.40 -8.10
CA CYS A 392 -6.06 2.75 -8.37
C CYS A 392 -5.28 3.42 -9.51
N THR A 393 -5.95 4.11 -10.42
CA THR A 393 -5.33 4.84 -11.55
C THR A 393 -5.07 6.31 -11.25
N SER A 394 -5.44 6.80 -10.07
CA SER A 394 -5.23 8.19 -9.70
C SER A 394 -3.76 8.46 -9.34
N PRO A 395 -3.13 9.52 -9.86
CA PRO A 395 -1.82 10.00 -9.41
C PRO A 395 -1.76 10.24 -7.90
N ALA A 396 -2.91 10.43 -7.24
CA ALA A 396 -3.01 10.57 -5.81
C ALA A 396 -2.81 9.26 -5.05
N THR A 397 -3.05 8.10 -5.64
CA THR A 397 -2.68 6.82 -5.04
C THR A 397 -1.17 6.68 -5.01
N ALA A 398 -0.49 7.03 -6.09
CA ALA A 398 0.97 7.12 -6.13
C ALA A 398 1.49 8.17 -5.13
N SER A 399 0.86 9.36 -5.01
CA SER A 399 1.25 10.39 -4.06
C SER A 399 0.94 10.05 -2.60
N ARG A 400 0.04 9.10 -2.33
CA ARG A 400 -0.41 8.72 -0.98
C ARG A 400 0.16 7.40 -0.47
N LEU A 401 0.76 6.61 -1.33
CA LEU A 401 1.67 5.52 -0.95
C LEU A 401 3.01 6.03 -0.36
N GLY A 402 3.04 7.25 0.14
CA GLY A 402 4.24 7.94 0.62
C GLY A 402 4.89 8.81 -0.45
N VAL A 403 4.25 8.98 -1.58
CA VAL A 403 4.72 9.62 -2.79
C VAL A 403 4.01 10.97 -2.94
N GLY A 404 4.32 11.93 -2.10
CA GLY A 404 3.77 13.29 -2.15
C GLY A 404 4.77 14.26 -2.77
N GLY A 405 4.53 14.67 -3.96
CA GLY A 405 5.20 15.74 -4.66
C GLY A 405 4.24 16.39 -5.65
N ARG A 406 4.55 17.59 -6.11
CA ARG A 406 3.71 18.36 -7.01
C ARG A 406 3.28 17.52 -8.21
N CYS A 407 1.98 17.21 -8.30
CA CYS A 407 1.40 16.45 -9.39
C CYS A 407 1.64 17.20 -10.69
N SER A 408 2.52 16.69 -11.55
CA SER A 408 2.76 17.32 -12.84
C SER A 408 1.57 17.08 -13.77
N THR A 409 1.25 18.08 -14.58
CA THR A 409 0.19 18.11 -15.59
C THR A 409 0.14 16.89 -16.49
N ARG A 410 1.30 16.26 -16.73
CA ARG A 410 1.44 15.10 -17.61
C ARG A 410 0.86 13.82 -17.04
N ALA A 411 0.93 13.62 -15.71
CA ALA A 411 0.37 12.44 -15.05
C ALA A 411 -1.16 12.42 -15.09
N VAL A 412 -1.81 13.58 -14.87
CA VAL A 412 -3.27 13.72 -14.94
C VAL A 412 -3.77 13.50 -16.37
N TRP A 413 -3.04 13.99 -17.38
CA TRP A 413 -3.37 13.80 -18.79
C TRP A 413 -3.26 12.33 -19.24
N ALA A 414 -2.29 11.61 -18.76
CA ALA A 414 -2.16 10.18 -19.02
C ALA A 414 -3.36 9.41 -18.48
N CYS A 415 -3.73 9.61 -17.21
CA CYS A 415 -4.83 8.90 -16.56
C CYS A 415 -6.22 9.25 -17.12
N SER A 416 -6.50 10.53 -17.47
CA SER A 416 -7.81 10.93 -17.99
C SER A 416 -8.10 10.47 -19.42
N ARG A 417 -7.08 10.24 -20.25
CA ARG A 417 -7.21 9.66 -21.58
C ARG A 417 -7.35 8.13 -21.59
N TRP A 418 -6.99 7.45 -20.48
CA TRP A 418 -6.93 6.00 -20.40
C TRP A 418 -8.23 5.32 -19.99
N SER A 419 -9.22 6.07 -19.53
CA SER A 419 -10.53 5.51 -19.15
C SER A 419 -11.37 4.97 -20.34
N ARG A 420 -10.87 5.00 -21.58
CA ARG A 420 -11.55 4.44 -22.74
C ARG A 420 -10.84 3.17 -23.26
N ARG A 421 -11.55 2.06 -23.25
CA ARG A 421 -11.15 0.69 -23.65
C ARG A 421 -10.24 0.55 -24.89
N SER A 422 -10.17 1.54 -25.79
CA SER A 422 -9.42 1.46 -27.03
C SER A 422 -7.93 1.81 -26.91
N ILE A 423 -7.47 2.39 -25.80
CA ILE A 423 -6.10 2.89 -25.63
C ILE A 423 -5.22 1.86 -24.94
N VAL A 424 -5.74 1.10 -23.97
CA VAL A 424 -5.02 0.03 -23.27
C VAL A 424 -4.52 -1.04 -24.25
N SER A 425 -5.37 -1.45 -25.21
CA SER A 425 -5.00 -2.41 -26.26
C SER A 425 -3.90 -1.89 -27.20
N LYS A 426 -3.94 -0.60 -27.58
CA LYS A 426 -2.95 0.00 -28.52
C LYS A 426 -1.59 0.30 -27.86
N MET A 427 -1.55 0.54 -26.55
CA MET A 427 -0.28 0.79 -25.85
C MET A 427 0.39 -0.49 -25.38
N ALA A 428 -0.36 -1.50 -24.94
CA ALA A 428 0.19 -2.84 -24.73
C ALA A 428 0.91 -3.36 -25.98
N THR A 429 0.31 -3.13 -27.15
CA THR A 429 0.93 -3.46 -28.44
C THR A 429 2.16 -2.60 -28.75
N ARG A 430 2.21 -1.32 -28.34
CA ARG A 430 3.37 -0.44 -28.55
C ARG A 430 4.53 -0.71 -27.59
N VAL A 431 4.27 -1.04 -26.33
CA VAL A 431 5.30 -1.46 -25.38
C VAL A 431 5.90 -2.81 -25.79
N ILE A 432 5.09 -3.70 -26.36
CA ILE A 432 5.53 -5.00 -26.90
C ILE A 432 6.24 -4.81 -28.27
N SER A 433 5.81 -3.87 -29.11
CA SER A 433 6.37 -3.64 -30.46
C SER A 433 7.52 -2.64 -30.52
N GLY A 434 7.69 -1.79 -29.49
CA GLY A 434 8.79 -0.82 -29.41
C GLY A 434 10.18 -1.44 -29.19
N SER A 435 10.27 -2.74 -28.88
CA SER A 435 11.51 -3.48 -28.67
C SER A 435 12.04 -4.23 -29.90
N SER A 436 11.50 -3.98 -31.10
CA SER A 436 11.95 -4.66 -32.30
C SER A 436 13.08 -3.92 -33.02
N ARG A 437 14.27 -3.85 -32.41
CA ARG A 437 15.55 -3.93 -33.12
C ARG A 437 16.51 -4.83 -32.35
N ARG A 438 16.51 -6.07 -32.79
CA ARG A 438 17.53 -7.11 -32.70
C ARG A 438 18.54 -7.01 -31.49
N SER A 439 18.20 -7.66 -30.40
CA SER A 439 19.11 -8.57 -29.71
C SER A 439 18.32 -9.84 -29.39
N SER A 440 18.91 -10.98 -29.74
CA SER A 440 18.30 -12.31 -29.76
C SER A 440 18.14 -12.92 -28.38
N ILE A 441 17.29 -12.36 -27.53
CA ILE A 441 16.73 -13.03 -26.37
C ILE A 441 15.24 -13.07 -26.57
N GLY A 442 14.74 -14.27 -26.92
CA GLY A 442 13.36 -14.47 -27.32
C GLY A 442 12.36 -14.25 -26.21
N TRP A 443 11.74 -13.11 -26.20
CA TRP A 443 10.52 -12.84 -25.44
C TRP A 443 9.35 -13.52 -26.15
N ARG A 444 9.08 -14.79 -25.82
CA ARG A 444 7.82 -15.42 -26.19
C ARG A 444 6.83 -15.24 -25.05
N ALA A 445 5.99 -14.23 -25.14
CA ALA A 445 4.75 -14.18 -24.39
C ALA A 445 3.84 -15.30 -24.90
N ARG A 446 3.78 -16.45 -24.22
CA ARG A 446 2.75 -17.45 -24.44
C ARG A 446 1.46 -16.97 -23.80
N VAL A 447 0.58 -16.42 -24.60
CA VAL A 447 -0.83 -16.32 -24.28
C VAL A 447 -1.36 -17.75 -24.25
N ARG A 448 -1.55 -18.36 -23.07
CA ARG A 448 -2.28 -19.61 -22.94
C ARG A 448 -3.75 -19.32 -23.15
N ARG A 449 -4.28 -19.72 -24.29
CA ARG A 449 -5.72 -19.95 -24.45
C ARG A 449 -6.07 -21.21 -23.65
N SER A 450 -7.00 -21.11 -22.72
CA SER A 450 -7.59 -22.25 -22.02
C SER A 450 -8.23 -23.19 -23.05
N PRO A 451 -8.03 -24.51 -22.96
CA PRO A 451 -8.76 -25.42 -23.81
C PRO A 451 -10.22 -25.49 -23.37
N THR A 452 -11.11 -25.15 -24.26
CA THR A 452 -12.54 -25.46 -24.18
C THR A 452 -12.71 -26.97 -24.17
N THR A 453 -13.11 -27.52 -23.03
CA THR A 453 -13.53 -28.92 -22.92
C THR A 453 -14.91 -29.06 -23.54
N THR A 454 -14.95 -29.50 -24.78
CA THR A 454 -16.16 -30.05 -25.40
C THR A 454 -16.43 -31.42 -24.78
N ARG A 455 -17.47 -31.51 -23.95
CA ARG A 455 -18.11 -32.83 -23.65
C ARG A 455 -18.90 -33.22 -24.90
N ARG A 456 -18.54 -34.35 -25.49
CA ARG A 456 -19.43 -35.18 -26.27
C ARG A 456 -19.79 -36.41 -25.45
N ASN A 457 -21.11 -36.62 -25.40
CA ASN A 457 -21.86 -37.83 -25.00
C ASN A 457 -21.49 -38.49 -23.69
#